data_694feab1622146a8a1ee8b108364a513
#
_entry.id   694feab1622146a8a1ee8b108364a513
#
_cell.length_a   1.000
_cell.length_b   1.000
_cell.length_c   1.000
_cell.angle_alpha   90.00
_cell.angle_beta   90.00
_cell.angle_gamma   90.00
#
_symmetry.space_group_name_H-M   'P 1'
#
loop_
_entity.id
_entity.type
_entity.pdbx_description
1 polymer ?
#
loop_
_entity_poly.entity_id
_entity_poly.type
_entity_poly.pdbx_seq_one_letter_code
_entity_poly.pdbx_strand_id
1 'polypeptide(L)'
;MTAAPVGEAQKPVFDQAPGVHDSVPVTHRHEYAVASVSRKDGRIVWKTIVCEDWPHEGGHTTGSPESHSPVTDGQAIYALFGSRGLYCLEADGRIRWRKDLGRMNTLHAHGEGSSPVVHGGLLVVNWDHEGDSFIQAFDARTGDARWKTARDEKTSWSTPIVVDVDGKPQVIVSATRRVRGYDLANGTLIWECAGLTDNVVASPVVHRGILIAGNSYYTQAMLALRLSGARGDVTGSDHVVWRMNRLTPYVASPLLYDDTLYHLRHNQNVLVRMDPTTGKLRGELLRLEGIRDFIFASPVGAAGRIYITGRDGTTVVLKQDADNAVLAVNRLDDVFSASPALVDREFYLRGERSLYCLAE
;
A
#
# COMPACT_ATOMS: atom_id res chain seq x y z
N MET A 1 10.89 2.75 -8.28
CA MET A 1 11.90 2.60 -7.20
C MET A 1 12.44 1.18 -7.24
N THR A 2 13.68 0.99 -6.86
CA THR A 2 14.34 -0.33 -6.80
C THR A 2 15.26 -0.41 -5.60
N ALA A 3 15.40 -1.62 -5.03
CA ALA A 3 16.47 -1.98 -4.12
C ALA A 3 17.14 -3.24 -4.69
N ALA A 4 18.41 -3.14 -5.03
CA ALA A 4 19.16 -4.20 -5.65
C ALA A 4 20.38 -4.58 -4.80
N PRO A 5 20.65 -5.90 -4.58
CA PRO A 5 21.84 -6.31 -3.85
C PRO A 5 23.12 -5.91 -4.61
N VAL A 6 24.15 -5.48 -3.89
CA VAL A 6 25.43 -5.12 -4.43
C VAL A 6 26.58 -5.83 -3.69
N GLY A 7 27.61 -6.19 -4.44
CA GLY A 7 28.76 -6.93 -3.91
C GLY A 7 28.49 -8.42 -3.68
N GLU A 8 29.41 -9.06 -2.99
CA GLU A 8 29.29 -10.47 -2.64
C GLU A 8 28.45 -10.66 -1.37
N ALA A 9 27.75 -11.81 -1.28
CA ALA A 9 27.01 -12.18 -0.10
C ALA A 9 27.96 -12.33 1.09
N GLN A 10 27.60 -11.78 2.22
CA GLN A 10 28.32 -11.95 3.48
C GLN A 10 27.48 -12.76 4.47
N LYS A 11 28.11 -13.18 5.56
CA LYS A 11 27.34 -13.77 6.68
C LYS A 11 26.29 -12.75 7.16
N PRO A 12 25.10 -13.19 7.58
CA PRO A 12 24.07 -12.30 8.10
C PRO A 12 24.65 -11.32 9.12
N VAL A 13 24.38 -10.02 8.90
CA VAL A 13 24.89 -8.96 9.78
C VAL A 13 24.04 -8.83 11.05
N PHE A 14 22.77 -9.24 10.95
CA PHE A 14 21.81 -9.14 12.03
C PHE A 14 21.28 -10.51 12.41
N ASP A 15 21.33 -10.81 13.72
CA ASP A 15 20.61 -11.96 14.25
C ASP A 15 19.11 -11.69 14.20
N GLN A 16 18.35 -12.70 13.80
CA GLN A 16 16.90 -12.62 13.86
C GLN A 16 16.45 -12.65 15.32
N ALA A 17 15.58 -11.72 15.70
CA ALA A 17 14.99 -11.71 17.03
C ALA A 17 14.18 -13.01 17.29
N PRO A 18 14.05 -13.44 18.56
CA PRO A 18 13.20 -14.59 18.89
C PRO A 18 11.76 -14.38 18.41
N GLY A 19 11.18 -15.41 17.78
CA GLY A 19 9.81 -15.34 17.24
C GLY A 19 9.71 -14.81 15.80
N VAL A 20 10.82 -14.45 15.19
CA VAL A 20 10.89 -14.11 13.76
C VAL A 20 10.64 -15.38 12.92
N HIS A 21 9.73 -15.28 11.97
CA HIS A 21 9.40 -16.36 11.04
C HIS A 21 9.14 -15.77 9.65
N ASP A 22 9.24 -16.59 8.61
CA ASP A 22 9.03 -16.18 7.20
C ASP A 22 9.87 -14.95 6.80
N SER A 23 11.02 -14.75 7.43
CA SER A 23 11.92 -13.63 7.21
C SER A 23 13.22 -14.08 6.57
N VAL A 24 13.73 -13.27 5.64
CA VAL A 24 15.01 -13.49 4.97
C VAL A 24 16.08 -12.67 5.68
N PRO A 25 17.21 -13.27 6.10
CA PRO A 25 18.29 -12.51 6.73
C PRO A 25 18.97 -11.58 5.74
N VAL A 26 19.54 -10.51 6.25
CA VAL A 26 20.32 -9.55 5.45
C VAL A 26 21.70 -10.12 5.14
N THR A 27 22.01 -10.33 3.88
CA THR A 27 23.27 -10.89 3.39
C THR A 27 24.03 -9.98 2.43
N HIS A 28 23.42 -8.86 1.98
CA HIS A 28 24.03 -7.94 1.05
C HIS A 28 23.76 -6.47 1.44
N ARG A 29 24.66 -5.60 1.04
CA ARG A 29 24.33 -4.18 0.87
C ARG A 29 23.35 -4.05 -0.29
N HIS A 30 22.53 -3.01 -0.26
CA HIS A 30 21.59 -2.72 -1.33
C HIS A 30 21.79 -1.31 -1.86
N GLU A 31 21.73 -1.20 -3.18
CA GLU A 31 21.61 0.08 -3.88
C GLU A 31 20.11 0.42 -3.99
N TYR A 32 19.72 1.52 -3.36
CA TYR A 32 18.38 2.06 -3.43
C TYR A 32 18.32 3.15 -4.48
N ALA A 33 17.43 3.01 -5.47
CA ALA A 33 17.39 3.92 -6.60
C ALA A 33 15.96 4.25 -7.06
N VAL A 34 15.85 5.44 -7.65
CA VAL A 34 14.69 5.87 -8.44
C VAL A 34 15.11 5.92 -9.89
N ALA A 35 14.29 5.39 -10.79
CA ALA A 35 14.54 5.43 -12.22
C ALA A 35 13.32 5.94 -12.98
N SER A 36 13.56 6.73 -14.02
CA SER A 36 12.58 7.11 -15.02
C SER A 36 12.76 6.27 -16.27
N VAL A 37 11.66 5.74 -16.78
CA VAL A 37 11.65 4.88 -17.97
C VAL A 37 10.79 5.56 -19.04
N SER A 38 11.32 5.60 -20.26
CA SER A 38 10.59 6.15 -21.42
C SER A 38 9.38 5.27 -21.76
N ARG A 39 8.19 5.86 -21.79
CA ARG A 39 6.97 5.18 -22.25
C ARG A 39 7.07 4.74 -23.72
N LYS A 40 7.86 5.46 -24.53
CA LYS A 40 7.94 5.23 -25.98
C LYS A 40 8.67 3.93 -26.32
N ASP A 41 9.74 3.61 -25.57
CA ASP A 41 10.67 2.54 -25.98
C ASP A 41 11.24 1.72 -24.80
N GLY A 42 10.79 1.98 -23.58
CA GLY A 42 11.20 1.25 -22.38
C GLY A 42 12.63 1.56 -21.90
N ARG A 43 13.34 2.50 -22.50
CA ARG A 43 14.71 2.84 -22.09
C ARG A 43 14.72 3.63 -20.78
N ILE A 44 15.72 3.40 -19.95
CA ILE A 44 15.97 4.20 -18.76
C ILE A 44 16.43 5.60 -19.22
N VAL A 45 15.65 6.62 -18.89
CA VAL A 45 15.94 8.02 -19.16
C VAL A 45 16.99 8.52 -18.17
N TRP A 46 16.80 8.21 -16.90
CA TRP A 46 17.74 8.43 -15.82
C TRP A 46 17.54 7.43 -14.68
N LYS A 47 18.59 7.18 -13.93
CA LYS A 47 18.58 6.40 -12.69
C LYS A 47 19.38 7.16 -11.64
N THR A 48 18.78 7.47 -10.51
CA THR A 48 19.44 8.14 -9.39
C THR A 48 19.53 7.17 -8.22
N ILE A 49 20.77 6.84 -7.85
CA ILE A 49 21.07 6.10 -6.62
C ILE A 49 20.92 7.09 -5.46
N VAL A 50 19.99 6.85 -4.58
CA VAL A 50 19.72 7.73 -3.44
C VAL A 50 20.45 7.30 -2.18
N CYS A 51 20.72 6.00 -2.04
CA CYS A 51 21.42 5.42 -0.91
C CYS A 51 22.04 4.07 -1.30
N GLU A 52 23.18 3.72 -0.70
CA GLU A 52 23.77 2.38 -0.71
C GLU A 52 24.11 2.00 0.72
N ASP A 53 23.38 1.05 1.28
CA ASP A 53 23.52 0.67 2.69
C ASP A 53 23.04 -0.76 2.93
N TRP A 54 23.38 -1.30 4.11
CA TRP A 54 22.82 -2.56 4.61
C TRP A 54 21.39 -2.33 5.08
N PRO A 55 20.39 -3.15 4.68
CA PRO A 55 19.13 -3.21 5.41
C PRO A 55 19.41 -3.47 6.89
N HIS A 56 18.76 -2.76 7.79
CA HIS A 56 19.03 -2.89 9.22
C HIS A 56 18.25 -4.06 9.88
N GLU A 57 17.28 -4.60 9.19
CA GLU A 57 16.54 -5.82 9.56
C GLU A 57 16.27 -6.66 8.29
N GLY A 58 15.78 -7.87 8.47
CA GLY A 58 15.36 -8.74 7.38
C GLY A 58 14.14 -8.20 6.63
N GLY A 59 13.57 -9.05 5.80
CA GLY A 59 12.32 -8.81 5.09
C GLY A 59 11.51 -10.10 5.00
N HIS A 60 10.21 -10.00 4.79
CA HIS A 60 9.38 -11.17 4.54
C HIS A 60 9.90 -11.94 3.31
N THR A 61 9.85 -13.28 3.33
CA THR A 61 10.34 -14.15 2.24
C THR A 61 9.74 -13.84 0.87
N THR A 62 8.57 -13.22 0.82
CA THR A 62 7.90 -12.78 -0.41
C THR A 62 7.95 -11.27 -0.62
N GLY A 63 8.61 -10.55 0.27
CA GLY A 63 8.81 -9.11 0.20
C GLY A 63 10.08 -8.72 -0.54
N SER A 64 10.35 -7.43 -0.59
CA SER A 64 11.62 -6.86 -1.04
C SER A 64 12.06 -5.77 -0.06
N PRO A 65 13.35 -5.39 -0.03
CA PRO A 65 13.82 -4.26 0.75
C PRO A 65 13.20 -2.91 0.31
N GLU A 66 12.42 -2.92 -0.76
CA GLU A 66 11.72 -1.77 -1.31
C GLU A 66 10.29 -2.16 -1.69
N SER A 67 9.36 -2.02 -0.74
CA SER A 67 7.94 -2.30 -0.93
C SER A 67 7.09 -1.04 -1.08
N HIS A 68 7.66 0.15 -0.87
CA HIS A 68 6.96 1.42 -1.00
C HIS A 68 6.74 1.79 -2.47
N SER A 69 5.68 2.53 -2.74
CA SER A 69 5.43 3.17 -4.02
C SER A 69 5.83 4.64 -3.97
N PRO A 70 6.50 5.18 -5.01
CA PRO A 70 6.72 6.61 -5.11
C PRO A 70 5.41 7.33 -5.40
N VAL A 71 5.31 8.59 -4.96
CA VAL A 71 4.18 9.46 -5.29
C VAL A 71 4.66 10.72 -5.98
N THR A 72 3.76 11.39 -6.72
CA THR A 72 4.07 12.65 -7.41
C THR A 72 2.90 13.61 -7.30
N ASP A 73 3.20 14.90 -7.25
CA ASP A 73 2.26 16.01 -7.39
C ASP A 73 2.27 16.61 -8.81
N GLY A 74 2.95 15.94 -9.75
CA GLY A 74 3.16 16.42 -11.11
C GLY A 74 4.35 17.37 -11.27
N GLN A 75 4.99 17.82 -10.18
CA GLN A 75 6.16 18.69 -10.19
C GLN A 75 7.41 17.99 -9.69
N ALA A 76 7.27 17.10 -8.71
CA ALA A 76 8.35 16.35 -8.12
C ALA A 76 7.95 14.89 -7.86
N ILE A 77 8.95 14.07 -7.59
CA ILE A 77 8.79 12.65 -7.23
C ILE A 77 9.21 12.50 -5.78
N TYR A 78 8.35 11.92 -4.97
CA TYR A 78 8.62 11.64 -3.55
C TYR A 78 8.79 10.15 -3.36
N ALA A 79 9.95 9.74 -2.89
CA ALA A 79 10.35 8.35 -2.72
C ALA A 79 10.71 8.07 -1.26
N LEU A 80 9.92 7.24 -0.59
CA LEU A 80 10.21 6.76 0.76
C LEU A 80 10.87 5.37 0.64
N PHE A 81 12.06 5.24 1.20
CA PHE A 81 12.78 3.99 1.35
C PHE A 81 12.84 3.56 2.81
N GLY A 82 11.76 3.82 3.56
CA GLY A 82 11.66 3.50 4.97
C GLY A 82 12.84 4.04 5.77
N SER A 83 13.50 3.17 6.51
CA SER A 83 14.70 3.49 7.32
C SER A 83 15.93 3.93 6.50
N ARG A 84 15.84 3.95 5.16
CA ARG A 84 16.87 4.49 4.25
C ARG A 84 16.57 5.91 3.81
N GLY A 85 15.48 6.49 4.27
CA GLY A 85 15.16 7.89 4.11
C GLY A 85 14.02 8.21 3.15
N LEU A 86 13.60 9.45 3.21
CA LEU A 86 12.61 10.08 2.35
C LEU A 86 13.32 11.07 1.42
N TYR A 87 13.05 10.97 0.14
CA TYR A 87 13.70 11.76 -0.90
C TYR A 87 12.67 12.47 -1.77
N CYS A 88 12.99 13.71 -2.14
CA CYS A 88 12.30 14.44 -3.20
C CYS A 88 13.24 14.59 -4.38
N LEU A 89 12.80 14.19 -5.57
CA LEU A 89 13.53 14.30 -6.80
C LEU A 89 12.82 15.21 -7.80
N GLU A 90 13.61 15.95 -8.57
CA GLU A 90 13.15 16.68 -9.73
C GLU A 90 12.76 15.70 -10.86
N ALA A 91 12.07 16.20 -11.88
CA ALA A 91 11.69 15.39 -13.05
C ALA A 91 12.93 14.87 -13.84
N ASP A 92 14.07 15.54 -13.71
CA ASP A 92 15.36 15.12 -14.31
C ASP A 92 16.17 14.16 -13.43
N GLY A 93 15.65 13.75 -12.27
CA GLY A 93 16.26 12.81 -11.35
C GLY A 93 17.21 13.43 -10.32
N ARG A 94 17.43 14.75 -10.32
CA ARG A 94 18.24 15.41 -9.28
C ARG A 94 17.49 15.38 -7.93
N ILE A 95 18.20 15.07 -6.85
CA ILE A 95 17.66 15.14 -5.50
C ILE A 95 17.49 16.62 -5.10
N ARG A 96 16.26 17.04 -4.83
CA ARG A 96 15.94 18.37 -4.31
C ARG A 96 16.19 18.45 -2.81
N TRP A 97 15.72 17.47 -2.06
CA TRP A 97 15.94 17.33 -0.63
C TRP A 97 15.85 15.86 -0.19
N ARG A 98 16.40 15.58 0.99
CA ARG A 98 16.32 14.28 1.65
C ARG A 98 16.08 14.45 3.15
N LYS A 99 15.42 13.45 3.77
CA LYS A 99 15.20 13.38 5.22
C LYS A 99 15.53 11.97 5.73
N ASP A 100 16.21 11.91 6.85
CA ASP A 100 16.35 10.72 7.66
C ASP A 100 15.20 10.74 8.70
N LEU A 101 14.43 9.68 8.76
CA LEU A 101 13.28 9.54 9.67
C LEU A 101 13.61 8.61 10.86
N GLY A 102 14.79 8.05 10.89
CA GLY A 102 15.21 7.04 11.84
C GLY A 102 15.09 5.62 11.30
N ARG A 103 14.96 4.65 12.19
CA ARG A 103 14.87 3.22 11.85
C ARG A 103 13.60 2.62 12.42
N MET A 104 12.90 1.83 11.63
CA MET A 104 11.77 1.02 12.05
C MET A 104 12.27 -0.34 12.55
N ASN A 105 11.62 -0.87 13.56
CA ASN A 105 11.67 -2.30 13.90
C ASN A 105 10.30 -2.88 13.59
N THR A 106 10.20 -3.64 12.53
CA THR A 106 8.90 -4.17 12.09
C THR A 106 8.59 -5.51 12.76
N LEU A 107 7.31 -5.79 12.93
CA LEU A 107 6.85 -7.05 13.50
C LEU A 107 7.41 -8.22 12.67
N HIS A 108 8.04 -9.19 13.34
CA HIS A 108 8.70 -10.34 12.72
C HIS A 108 9.84 -10.02 11.74
N ALA A 109 10.36 -8.79 11.73
CA ALA A 109 11.30 -8.31 10.73
C ALA A 109 10.77 -8.54 9.29
N HIS A 110 9.48 -8.27 9.06
CA HIS A 110 8.86 -8.47 7.74
C HIS A 110 9.12 -7.32 6.77
N GLY A 111 9.85 -6.29 7.20
CA GLY A 111 10.21 -5.14 6.39
C GLY A 111 9.15 -4.03 6.40
N GLU A 112 9.47 -2.95 5.74
CA GLU A 112 8.73 -1.69 5.72
C GLU A 112 7.89 -1.57 4.44
N GLY A 113 6.72 -0.90 4.47
CA GLY A 113 5.86 -0.91 3.29
C GLY A 113 4.79 0.18 3.16
N SER A 114 4.59 1.04 4.18
CA SER A 114 3.62 2.13 4.07
C SER A 114 4.15 3.25 3.17
N SER A 115 3.51 3.48 2.01
CA SER A 115 3.90 4.52 1.07
C SER A 115 3.51 5.92 1.56
N PRO A 116 4.23 6.99 1.16
CA PRO A 116 3.82 8.35 1.47
C PRO A 116 2.58 8.76 0.66
N VAL A 117 1.90 9.81 1.10
CA VAL A 117 0.82 10.47 0.36
C VAL A 117 1.09 11.97 0.24
N VAL A 118 0.85 12.54 -0.95
CA VAL A 118 1.00 13.98 -1.20
C VAL A 118 -0.35 14.62 -1.49
N HIS A 119 -0.66 15.73 -0.78
CA HIS A 119 -1.89 16.47 -0.99
C HIS A 119 -1.75 17.92 -0.52
N GLY A 120 -2.20 18.88 -1.32
CA GLY A 120 -2.22 20.30 -0.93
C GLY A 120 -0.85 20.86 -0.54
N GLY A 121 0.24 20.38 -1.15
CA GLY A 121 1.61 20.81 -0.84
C GLY A 121 2.19 20.18 0.43
N LEU A 122 1.49 19.23 1.04
CA LEU A 122 1.96 18.44 2.18
C LEU A 122 2.28 17.02 1.73
N LEU A 123 3.40 16.49 2.19
CA LEU A 123 3.81 15.10 2.05
C LEU A 123 3.68 14.43 3.42
N VAL A 124 2.83 13.39 3.52
CA VAL A 124 2.57 12.71 4.79
C VAL A 124 3.16 11.30 4.77
N VAL A 125 3.80 10.92 5.86
CA VAL A 125 4.39 9.61 6.10
C VAL A 125 3.76 8.99 7.34
N ASN A 126 3.31 7.75 7.25
CA ASN A 126 2.96 6.91 8.39
C ASN A 126 4.19 6.08 8.79
N TRP A 127 4.52 6.09 10.08
CA TRP A 127 5.71 5.44 10.64
C TRP A 127 5.31 4.53 11.81
N ASP A 128 4.47 3.52 11.50
CA ASP A 128 4.00 2.55 12.48
C ASP A 128 4.96 1.36 12.57
N HIS A 129 5.53 1.12 13.75
CA HIS A 129 6.48 0.02 14.00
C HIS A 129 6.46 -0.41 15.48
N GLU A 130 7.33 -1.33 15.89
CA GLU A 130 7.38 -1.83 17.27
C GLU A 130 8.04 -0.84 18.27
N GLY A 131 8.58 0.28 17.78
CA GLY A 131 9.14 1.37 18.60
C GLY A 131 8.18 2.56 18.72
N ASP A 132 8.74 3.77 18.66
CA ASP A 132 8.01 5.04 18.78
C ASP A 132 7.31 5.41 17.46
N SER A 133 6.09 4.96 17.30
CA SER A 133 5.28 5.19 16.10
C SER A 133 4.82 6.65 16.01
N PHE A 134 4.72 7.15 14.78
CA PHE A 134 4.23 8.51 14.51
C PHE A 134 3.63 8.62 13.10
N ILE A 135 2.86 9.67 12.89
CA ILE A 135 2.51 10.21 11.57
C ILE A 135 3.10 11.61 11.46
N GLN A 136 3.66 11.95 10.31
CA GLN A 136 4.36 13.22 10.11
C GLN A 136 4.10 13.80 8.74
N ALA A 137 3.90 15.13 8.69
CA ALA A 137 3.83 15.87 7.44
C ALA A 137 5.04 16.77 7.24
N PHE A 138 5.40 16.90 5.98
CA PHE A 138 6.46 17.78 5.49
C PHE A 138 5.89 18.72 4.43
N ASP A 139 6.48 19.90 4.32
CA ASP A 139 6.31 20.71 3.12
C ASP A 139 6.88 19.95 1.92
N ALA A 140 6.06 19.64 0.94
CA ALA A 140 6.45 18.82 -0.20
C ALA A 140 7.59 19.46 -1.01
N ARG A 141 7.62 20.79 -1.11
CA ARG A 141 8.63 21.55 -1.88
C ARG A 141 9.98 21.63 -1.19
N THR A 142 9.99 21.88 0.14
CA THR A 142 11.23 22.16 0.91
C THR A 142 11.69 20.99 1.77
N GLY A 143 10.80 20.04 2.09
CA GLY A 143 11.05 18.96 3.04
C GLY A 143 11.02 19.42 4.49
N ASP A 144 10.64 20.66 4.81
CA ASP A 144 10.54 21.13 6.18
C ASP A 144 9.40 20.44 6.92
N ALA A 145 9.66 20.00 8.13
CA ALA A 145 8.63 19.40 8.98
C ALA A 145 7.53 20.43 9.28
N ARG A 146 6.29 20.04 9.03
CA ARG A 146 5.09 20.87 9.31
C ARG A 146 4.46 20.49 10.64
N TRP A 147 4.24 19.20 10.85
CA TRP A 147 3.76 18.65 12.11
C TRP A 147 4.18 17.19 12.27
N LYS A 148 4.20 16.71 13.49
CA LYS A 148 4.44 15.32 13.86
C LYS A 148 3.54 14.94 15.02
N THR A 149 2.80 13.84 14.89
CA THR A 149 1.89 13.32 15.90
C THR A 149 2.31 11.92 16.30
N ALA A 150 2.61 11.72 17.59
CA ALA A 150 2.91 10.41 18.15
C ALA A 150 1.68 9.48 18.05
N ARG A 151 1.94 8.20 17.82
CA ARG A 151 0.92 7.16 17.71
C ARG A 151 1.24 6.01 18.64
N ASP A 152 0.25 5.51 19.35
CA ASP A 152 0.36 4.30 20.19
C ASP A 152 0.07 3.03 19.35
N GLU A 153 0.60 2.98 18.13
CA GLU A 153 0.39 1.86 17.20
C GLU A 153 1.59 0.90 17.20
N LYS A 154 1.30 -0.32 16.78
CA LYS A 154 2.27 -1.32 16.39
C LYS A 154 2.44 -1.32 14.88
N THR A 155 3.33 -2.17 14.37
CA THR A 155 3.59 -2.26 12.94
C THR A 155 2.30 -2.35 12.13
N SER A 156 2.18 -1.46 11.16
CA SER A 156 1.17 -1.51 10.11
C SER A 156 1.81 -1.09 8.76
N TRP A 157 1.33 -1.68 7.69
CA TRP A 157 1.87 -1.47 6.34
C TRP A 157 0.92 -0.68 5.43
N SER A 158 -0.25 -0.34 5.94
CA SER A 158 -1.29 0.39 5.20
C SER A 158 -0.80 1.77 4.79
N THR A 159 -0.98 2.11 3.52
CA THR A 159 -0.72 3.45 3.01
C THR A 159 -1.84 4.39 3.44
N PRO A 160 -1.53 5.58 3.98
CA PRO A 160 -2.52 6.61 4.30
C PRO A 160 -3.31 7.04 3.06
N ILE A 161 -4.54 7.51 3.28
CA ILE A 161 -5.32 8.20 2.25
C ILE A 161 -5.69 9.60 2.73
N VAL A 162 -5.88 10.54 1.79
CA VAL A 162 -6.42 11.86 2.10
C VAL A 162 -7.82 11.99 1.53
N VAL A 163 -8.74 12.43 2.37
CA VAL A 163 -10.17 12.55 2.03
C VAL A 163 -10.67 13.89 2.51
N ASP A 164 -11.43 14.61 1.66
CA ASP A 164 -12.20 15.76 2.12
C ASP A 164 -13.41 15.27 2.92
N VAL A 165 -13.52 15.72 4.16
CA VAL A 165 -14.63 15.41 5.05
C VAL A 165 -15.22 16.74 5.55
N ASP A 166 -16.45 17.03 5.17
CA ASP A 166 -17.16 18.24 5.55
C ASP A 166 -16.37 19.53 5.18
N GLY A 167 -15.70 19.55 4.01
CA GLY A 167 -14.91 20.68 3.51
C GLY A 167 -13.52 20.81 4.16
N LYS A 168 -13.05 19.77 4.88
CA LYS A 168 -11.73 19.75 5.50
C LYS A 168 -10.97 18.48 5.12
N PRO A 169 -9.77 18.60 4.55
CA PRO A 169 -8.94 17.44 4.27
C PRO A 169 -8.49 16.72 5.54
N GLN A 170 -8.72 15.43 5.61
CA GLN A 170 -8.24 14.55 6.66
C GLN A 170 -7.30 13.50 6.06
N VAL A 171 -6.20 13.21 6.76
CA VAL A 171 -5.39 12.03 6.48
C VAL A 171 -5.84 10.87 7.35
N ILE A 172 -6.13 9.74 6.72
CA ILE A 172 -6.70 8.56 7.40
C ILE A 172 -5.72 7.40 7.26
N VAL A 173 -5.46 6.73 8.37
CA VAL A 173 -4.60 5.55 8.46
C VAL A 173 -5.35 4.39 9.08
N SER A 174 -5.34 3.24 8.40
CA SER A 174 -5.74 1.97 9.00
C SER A 174 -4.54 1.32 9.68
N ALA A 175 -4.67 0.95 10.94
CA ALA A 175 -3.57 0.38 11.71
C ALA A 175 -4.03 -0.73 12.65
N THR A 176 -3.09 -1.42 13.27
CA THR A 176 -3.30 -2.61 14.09
C THR A 176 -4.28 -2.37 15.24
N ARG A 177 -4.17 -1.27 15.94
CA ARG A 177 -5.08 -0.96 17.05
C ARG A 177 -6.32 -0.22 16.60
N ARG A 178 -6.14 0.80 15.76
CA ARG A 178 -7.23 1.72 15.39
C ARG A 178 -7.09 2.26 13.97
N VAL A 179 -8.21 2.46 13.33
CA VAL A 179 -8.31 3.38 12.19
C VAL A 179 -8.43 4.79 12.74
N ARG A 180 -7.62 5.73 12.26
CA ARG A 180 -7.56 7.11 12.76
C ARG A 180 -7.61 8.13 11.62
N GLY A 181 -8.38 9.19 11.85
CA GLY A 181 -8.45 10.37 10.99
C GLY A 181 -7.83 11.59 11.67
N TYR A 182 -6.89 12.23 10.99
CA TYR A 182 -6.17 13.41 11.45
C TYR A 182 -6.47 14.61 10.57
N ASP A 183 -6.50 15.81 11.15
CA ASP A 183 -6.52 17.05 10.38
C ASP A 183 -5.23 17.17 9.56
N LEU A 184 -5.35 17.25 8.24
CA LEU A 184 -4.19 17.29 7.36
C LEU A 184 -3.31 18.52 7.59
N ALA A 185 -3.89 19.66 7.99
CA ALA A 185 -3.16 20.91 8.14
C ALA A 185 -2.22 20.93 9.35
N ASN A 186 -2.58 20.22 10.44
CA ASN A 186 -1.87 20.35 11.73
C ASN A 186 -1.63 19.02 12.46
N GLY A 187 -2.09 17.88 11.94
CA GLY A 187 -1.90 16.56 12.52
C GLY A 187 -2.72 16.25 13.77
N THR A 188 -3.70 17.09 14.12
CA THR A 188 -4.59 16.83 15.26
C THR A 188 -5.45 15.60 14.99
N LEU A 189 -5.49 14.64 15.94
CA LEU A 189 -6.40 13.52 15.90
C LEU A 189 -7.86 14.03 15.98
N ILE A 190 -8.65 13.72 14.97
CA ILE A 190 -10.06 14.12 14.91
C ILE A 190 -10.95 13.01 15.46
N TRP A 191 -10.74 11.80 15.00
CA TRP A 191 -11.50 10.61 15.39
C TRP A 191 -10.64 9.35 15.31
N GLU A 192 -11.08 8.33 16.04
CA GLU A 192 -10.51 6.99 15.97
C GLU A 192 -11.58 5.91 16.11
N CYS A 193 -11.31 4.72 15.58
CA CYS A 193 -12.20 3.56 15.68
C CYS A 193 -11.39 2.27 15.82
N ALA A 194 -11.66 1.48 16.84
CA ALA A 194 -11.12 0.13 16.99
C ALA A 194 -11.94 -0.90 16.19
N GLY A 195 -11.33 -2.04 15.92
CA GLY A 195 -12.02 -3.21 15.36
C GLY A 195 -11.38 -3.85 14.14
N LEU A 196 -10.16 -3.46 13.79
CA LEU A 196 -9.27 -4.25 12.94
C LEU A 196 -8.45 -5.22 13.82
N THR A 197 -7.57 -5.97 13.20
CA THR A 197 -6.72 -7.00 13.82
C THR A 197 -5.25 -6.73 13.52
N ASP A 198 -4.35 -7.55 14.02
CA ASP A 198 -2.92 -7.40 13.81
C ASP A 198 -2.53 -7.46 12.32
N ASN A 199 -1.36 -6.90 11.99
CA ASN A 199 -0.77 -6.91 10.65
C ASN A 199 -1.68 -6.28 9.58
N VAL A 200 -2.11 -5.05 9.79
CA VAL A 200 -2.88 -4.31 8.79
C VAL A 200 -2.00 -3.91 7.62
N VAL A 201 -2.28 -4.47 6.46
CA VAL A 201 -1.54 -4.22 5.20
C VAL A 201 -2.41 -3.47 4.19
N ALA A 202 -3.63 -3.95 3.96
CA ALA A 202 -4.54 -3.34 2.97
C ALA A 202 -4.85 -1.88 3.30
N SER A 203 -4.70 -1.00 2.31
CA SER A 203 -5.07 0.41 2.44
C SER A 203 -6.59 0.58 2.39
N PRO A 204 -7.15 1.54 3.14
CA PRO A 204 -8.58 1.79 3.14
C PRO A 204 -9.05 2.45 1.83
N VAL A 205 -10.35 2.33 1.54
CA VAL A 205 -11.01 3.02 0.44
C VAL A 205 -12.20 3.82 0.95
N VAL A 206 -12.63 4.84 0.19
CA VAL A 206 -13.78 5.67 0.58
C VAL A 206 -14.82 5.70 -0.53
N HIS A 207 -16.07 5.43 -0.17
CA HIS A 207 -17.23 5.49 -1.04
C HIS A 207 -18.27 6.45 -0.47
N ARG A 208 -18.52 7.59 -1.13
CA ARG A 208 -19.56 8.55 -0.74
C ARG A 208 -19.54 8.91 0.76
N GLY A 209 -18.35 9.21 1.29
CA GLY A 209 -18.14 9.56 2.70
C GLY A 209 -18.16 8.38 3.68
N ILE A 210 -18.20 7.14 3.19
CA ILE A 210 -18.05 5.92 3.99
C ILE A 210 -16.64 5.37 3.74
N LEU A 211 -15.82 5.35 4.78
CA LEU A 211 -14.52 4.68 4.79
C LEU A 211 -14.71 3.19 4.99
N ILE A 212 -13.96 2.38 4.23
CA ILE A 212 -13.96 0.93 4.36
C ILE A 212 -12.52 0.48 4.58
N ALA A 213 -12.29 -0.23 5.68
CA ALA A 213 -11.00 -0.78 6.05
C ALA A 213 -11.15 -2.24 6.48
N GLY A 214 -10.19 -3.09 6.11
CA GLY A 214 -10.27 -4.52 6.42
C GLY A 214 -8.90 -5.15 6.57
N ASN A 215 -8.88 -6.28 7.29
CA ASN A 215 -7.69 -7.09 7.52
C ASN A 215 -8.07 -8.54 7.80
N SER A 216 -7.14 -9.49 7.63
CA SER A 216 -7.40 -10.91 7.86
C SER A 216 -6.19 -11.70 8.36
N TYR A 217 -5.33 -11.09 9.18
CA TYR A 217 -4.25 -11.80 9.84
C TYR A 217 -4.76 -12.38 11.18
N TYR A 218 -4.49 -13.65 11.46
CA TYR A 218 -5.04 -14.47 12.57
C TYR A 218 -6.57 -14.47 12.64
N THR A 219 -7.17 -13.31 12.78
CA THR A 219 -8.61 -13.12 12.77
C THR A 219 -9.01 -12.20 11.61
N GLN A 220 -10.27 -12.25 11.22
CA GLN A 220 -10.80 -11.49 10.11
C GLN A 220 -11.63 -10.32 10.64
N ALA A 221 -11.37 -9.12 10.15
CA ALA A 221 -12.14 -7.94 10.48
C ALA A 221 -12.22 -6.99 9.28
N MET A 222 -13.40 -6.44 9.07
CA MET A 222 -13.65 -5.36 8.11
C MET A 222 -14.74 -4.47 8.65
N LEU A 223 -14.61 -3.18 8.45
CA LEU A 223 -15.59 -2.21 8.96
C LEU A 223 -15.80 -1.07 7.97
N ALA A 224 -16.98 -0.48 8.04
CA ALA A 224 -17.31 0.75 7.32
C ALA A 224 -17.69 1.85 8.30
N LEU A 225 -17.13 3.04 8.10
CA LEU A 225 -17.30 4.20 8.96
C LEU A 225 -17.86 5.37 8.16
N ARG A 226 -18.93 5.99 8.65
CA ARG A 226 -19.39 7.29 8.16
C ARG A 226 -18.46 8.36 8.70
N LEU A 227 -17.81 9.10 7.79
CA LEU A 227 -16.79 10.09 8.15
C LEU A 227 -17.38 11.43 8.58
N SER A 228 -18.47 11.87 7.93
CA SER A 228 -19.09 13.15 8.26
C SER A 228 -19.51 13.21 9.73
N GLY A 229 -19.11 14.26 10.43
CA GLY A 229 -19.41 14.47 11.84
C GLY A 229 -18.62 13.59 12.82
N ALA A 230 -17.77 12.65 12.38
CA ALA A 230 -16.99 11.78 13.25
C ALA A 230 -16.02 12.58 14.14
N ARG A 231 -16.04 12.34 15.47
CA ARG A 231 -15.18 12.99 16.48
C ARG A 231 -14.89 12.03 17.62
N GLY A 232 -13.68 12.10 18.18
CA GLY A 232 -13.26 11.26 19.31
C GLY A 232 -13.28 9.77 19.00
N ASP A 233 -13.52 8.93 19.99
CA ASP A 233 -13.64 7.49 19.81
C ASP A 233 -15.05 7.13 19.30
N VAL A 234 -15.14 6.71 18.03
CA VAL A 234 -16.40 6.30 17.37
C VAL A 234 -16.62 4.79 17.39
N THR A 235 -15.81 4.04 18.14
CA THR A 235 -15.94 2.57 18.27
C THR A 235 -17.30 2.19 18.82
N GLY A 236 -18.18 1.53 18.14
CA GLY A 236 -19.52 1.14 18.61
C GLY A 236 -20.57 2.26 18.58
N SER A 237 -20.26 3.41 17.98
CA SER A 237 -21.25 4.45 17.70
C SER A 237 -21.95 4.21 16.37
N ASP A 238 -22.96 5.04 16.07
CA ASP A 238 -23.71 5.01 14.79
C ASP A 238 -22.86 5.43 13.57
N HIS A 239 -21.61 5.87 13.78
CA HIS A 239 -20.64 6.07 12.72
C HIS A 239 -20.20 4.74 12.11
N VAL A 240 -20.23 3.63 12.86
CA VAL A 240 -19.96 2.29 12.34
C VAL A 240 -21.17 1.78 11.59
N VAL A 241 -21.13 1.89 10.25
CA VAL A 241 -22.26 1.53 9.37
C VAL A 241 -22.48 0.04 9.30
N TRP A 242 -21.39 -0.73 9.19
CA TRP A 242 -21.40 -2.19 9.22
C TRP A 242 -20.03 -2.75 9.65
N ARG A 243 -20.04 -3.99 10.13
CA ARG A 243 -18.85 -4.79 10.46
C ARG A 243 -18.97 -6.18 9.87
N MET A 244 -17.84 -6.78 9.58
CA MET A 244 -17.71 -8.13 9.04
C MET A 244 -16.50 -8.83 9.66
N ASN A 245 -16.62 -10.12 9.92
CA ASN A 245 -15.55 -10.96 10.50
C ASN A 245 -15.22 -12.18 9.64
N ARG A 246 -15.52 -12.12 8.35
CA ARG A 246 -15.24 -13.18 7.38
C ARG A 246 -15.08 -12.59 5.99
N LEU A 247 -14.43 -13.33 5.10
CA LEU A 247 -14.22 -12.93 3.69
C LEU A 247 -13.49 -11.60 3.53
N THR A 248 -12.58 -11.26 4.43
CA THR A 248 -11.92 -9.96 4.48
C THR A 248 -10.60 -9.95 3.69
N PRO A 249 -10.13 -8.79 3.19
CA PRO A 249 -8.85 -8.66 2.51
C PRO A 249 -7.68 -8.83 3.49
N TYR A 250 -6.47 -9.10 2.95
CA TYR A 250 -5.25 -9.08 3.74
C TYR A 250 -4.19 -8.15 3.12
N VAL A 251 -3.41 -8.61 2.15
CA VAL A 251 -2.33 -7.81 1.55
C VAL A 251 -2.86 -6.89 0.45
N ALA A 252 -3.61 -7.45 -0.49
CA ALA A 252 -4.20 -6.68 -1.58
C ALA A 252 -5.26 -5.70 -1.07
N SER A 253 -5.11 -4.43 -1.40
CA SER A 253 -6.10 -3.40 -1.06
C SER A 253 -7.39 -3.59 -1.86
N PRO A 254 -8.56 -3.27 -1.29
CA PRO A 254 -9.82 -3.29 -2.03
C PRO A 254 -9.83 -2.32 -3.21
N LEU A 255 -10.54 -2.68 -4.25
CA LEU A 255 -10.89 -1.79 -5.37
C LEU A 255 -12.34 -1.34 -5.23
N LEU A 256 -12.56 -0.04 -5.31
CA LEU A 256 -13.88 0.52 -5.47
C LEU A 256 -14.06 0.91 -6.94
N TYR A 257 -15.00 0.27 -7.65
CA TYR A 257 -15.25 0.52 -9.05
C TYR A 257 -16.76 0.43 -9.34
N ASP A 258 -17.33 1.50 -9.92
CA ASP A 258 -18.76 1.63 -10.21
C ASP A 258 -19.68 1.17 -9.06
N ASP A 259 -19.59 1.84 -7.92
CA ASP A 259 -20.43 1.54 -6.75
C ASP A 259 -20.34 0.09 -6.22
N THR A 260 -19.33 -0.67 -6.64
CA THR A 260 -19.06 -2.02 -6.14
C THR A 260 -17.68 -2.08 -5.49
N LEU A 261 -17.63 -2.68 -4.32
CA LEU A 261 -16.38 -2.99 -3.63
C LEU A 261 -15.93 -4.38 -4.03
N TYR A 262 -14.73 -4.46 -4.59
CA TYR A 262 -14.05 -5.69 -4.97
C TYR A 262 -12.86 -5.91 -4.06
N HIS A 263 -12.72 -7.08 -3.50
CA HIS A 263 -11.52 -7.46 -2.76
C HIS A 263 -11.31 -8.97 -2.80
N LEU A 264 -10.11 -9.39 -2.50
CA LEU A 264 -9.80 -10.80 -2.38
C LEU A 264 -10.13 -11.31 -0.99
N ARG A 265 -10.55 -12.56 -0.90
CA ARG A 265 -10.63 -13.26 0.39
C ARG A 265 -9.21 -13.59 0.84
N HIS A 266 -8.71 -12.90 1.85
CA HIS A 266 -7.33 -13.02 2.28
C HIS A 266 -6.37 -12.76 1.10
N ASN A 267 -5.38 -13.62 0.85
CA ASN A 267 -4.51 -13.57 -0.33
C ASN A 267 -4.88 -14.63 -1.38
N GLN A 268 -6.09 -15.19 -1.29
CA GLN A 268 -6.53 -16.31 -2.11
C GLN A 268 -7.08 -15.84 -3.46
N ASN A 269 -7.16 -16.78 -4.40
CA ASN A 269 -7.77 -16.57 -5.71
C ASN A 269 -9.33 -16.61 -5.66
N VAL A 270 -9.89 -15.92 -4.67
CA VAL A 270 -11.35 -15.80 -4.48
C VAL A 270 -11.70 -14.33 -4.39
N LEU A 271 -12.42 -13.84 -5.39
CA LEU A 271 -12.93 -12.48 -5.44
C LEU A 271 -14.25 -12.37 -4.71
N VAL A 272 -14.34 -11.37 -3.85
CA VAL A 272 -15.54 -10.96 -3.11
C VAL A 272 -16.05 -9.66 -3.74
N ARG A 273 -17.37 -9.59 -3.97
CA ARG A 273 -18.08 -8.41 -4.46
C ARG A 273 -19.08 -7.97 -3.43
N MET A 274 -19.08 -6.70 -3.10
CA MET A 274 -19.93 -6.18 -2.04
C MET A 274 -20.55 -4.83 -2.41
N ASP A 275 -21.68 -4.57 -1.84
CA ASP A 275 -22.22 -3.22 -1.74
C ASP A 275 -21.43 -2.46 -0.65
N PRO A 276 -20.73 -1.38 -0.97
CA PRO A 276 -19.88 -0.66 -0.02
C PRO A 276 -20.67 0.02 1.10
N THR A 277 -21.95 0.36 0.84
CA THR A 277 -22.80 1.07 1.81
C THR A 277 -23.40 0.12 2.85
N THR A 278 -23.76 -1.10 2.44
CA THR A 278 -24.48 -2.05 3.30
C THR A 278 -23.66 -3.22 3.77
N GLY A 279 -22.48 -3.46 3.19
CA GLY A 279 -21.65 -4.64 3.45
C GLY A 279 -22.24 -5.95 2.94
N LYS A 280 -23.32 -5.91 2.15
CA LYS A 280 -23.95 -7.11 1.60
C LYS A 280 -23.20 -7.61 0.37
N LEU A 281 -23.09 -8.93 0.25
CA LEU A 281 -22.50 -9.54 -0.94
C LEU A 281 -23.36 -9.24 -2.19
N ARG A 282 -22.70 -9.00 -3.30
CA ARG A 282 -23.29 -8.90 -4.64
C ARG A 282 -23.00 -10.18 -5.41
N GLY A 283 -23.93 -11.13 -5.36
CA GLY A 283 -23.80 -12.44 -5.98
C GLY A 283 -22.89 -13.40 -5.22
N GLU A 284 -22.49 -14.48 -5.88
CA GLU A 284 -21.63 -15.52 -5.32
C GLU A 284 -20.15 -15.12 -5.30
N LEU A 285 -19.36 -15.83 -4.51
CA LEU A 285 -17.91 -15.71 -4.53
C LEU A 285 -17.37 -16.24 -5.86
N LEU A 286 -16.49 -15.47 -6.49
CA LEU A 286 -15.90 -15.86 -7.76
C LEU A 286 -14.50 -16.43 -7.56
N ARG A 287 -14.31 -17.72 -7.86
CA ARG A 287 -12.98 -18.31 -7.96
C ARG A 287 -12.29 -17.85 -9.23
N LEU A 288 -11.10 -17.29 -9.10
CA LEU A 288 -10.27 -16.81 -10.22
C LEU A 288 -9.47 -18.00 -10.78
N GLU A 289 -10.08 -18.74 -11.68
CA GLU A 289 -9.43 -19.87 -12.32
C GLU A 289 -8.23 -19.41 -13.14
N GLY A 290 -7.14 -20.17 -13.09
CA GLY A 290 -5.88 -19.83 -13.75
C GLY A 290 -4.82 -19.30 -12.78
N ILE A 291 -5.19 -18.56 -11.74
CA ILE A 291 -4.25 -18.12 -10.70
C ILE A 291 -4.06 -19.25 -9.70
N ARG A 292 -2.81 -19.70 -9.53
CA ARG A 292 -2.46 -20.87 -8.71
C ARG A 292 -1.69 -20.52 -7.44
N ASP A 293 -1.21 -19.28 -7.33
CA ASP A 293 -0.43 -18.75 -6.21
C ASP A 293 -1.22 -17.65 -5.47
N PHE A 294 -0.63 -17.09 -4.43
CA PHE A 294 -1.17 -15.93 -3.71
C PHE A 294 -1.34 -14.72 -4.63
N ILE A 295 -2.23 -13.83 -4.23
CA ILE A 295 -2.45 -12.56 -4.89
C ILE A 295 -2.12 -11.45 -3.90
N PHE A 296 -1.02 -10.71 -4.14
CA PHE A 296 -0.61 -9.57 -3.34
C PHE A 296 -0.90 -8.24 -4.05
N ALA A 297 -0.89 -8.26 -5.37
CA ALA A 297 -1.28 -7.11 -6.17
C ALA A 297 -2.75 -6.75 -5.93
N SER A 298 -3.02 -5.48 -5.71
CA SER A 298 -4.39 -4.98 -5.60
C SER A 298 -5.10 -5.06 -6.94
N PRO A 299 -6.38 -5.43 -6.99
CA PRO A 299 -7.20 -5.35 -8.19
C PRO A 299 -7.22 -3.92 -8.73
N VAL A 300 -7.23 -3.75 -10.05
CA VAL A 300 -7.39 -2.44 -10.69
C VAL A 300 -8.53 -2.47 -11.71
N GLY A 301 -9.21 -1.33 -11.90
CA GLY A 301 -10.37 -1.22 -12.77
C GLY A 301 -10.23 -0.11 -13.79
N ALA A 302 -10.50 -0.39 -15.06
CA ALA A 302 -10.58 0.59 -16.13
C ALA A 302 -11.43 0.10 -17.29
N ALA A 303 -12.06 1.02 -18.01
CA ALA A 303 -12.80 0.75 -19.26
C ALA A 303 -13.79 -0.44 -19.15
N GLY A 304 -14.52 -0.53 -18.02
CA GLY A 304 -15.47 -1.60 -17.78
C GLY A 304 -14.83 -2.98 -17.55
N ARG A 305 -13.56 -3.02 -17.16
CA ARG A 305 -12.82 -4.26 -16.86
C ARG A 305 -12.17 -4.18 -15.49
N ILE A 306 -11.98 -5.35 -14.86
CA ILE A 306 -11.24 -5.52 -13.63
C ILE A 306 -10.08 -6.46 -13.91
N TYR A 307 -8.89 -6.08 -13.52
CA TYR A 307 -7.65 -6.83 -13.71
C TYR A 307 -7.14 -7.31 -12.37
N ILE A 308 -6.86 -8.60 -12.26
CA ILE A 308 -6.36 -9.24 -11.04
C ILE A 308 -5.13 -10.06 -11.41
N THR A 309 -3.99 -9.69 -10.84
CA THR A 309 -2.69 -10.31 -11.15
C THR A 309 -2.21 -11.15 -9.98
N GLY A 310 -2.00 -12.44 -10.21
CA GLY A 310 -1.42 -13.39 -9.26
C GLY A 310 0.11 -13.38 -9.31
N ARG A 311 0.72 -13.85 -8.23
CA ARG A 311 2.18 -13.96 -8.14
C ARG A 311 2.77 -14.90 -9.20
N ASP A 312 2.01 -15.88 -9.65
CA ASP A 312 2.42 -16.85 -10.71
C ASP A 312 2.46 -16.27 -12.12
N GLY A 313 2.31 -14.96 -12.26
CA GLY A 313 2.33 -14.27 -13.56
C GLY A 313 1.00 -14.27 -14.31
N THR A 314 -0.03 -14.86 -13.75
CA THR A 314 -1.36 -14.92 -14.36
C THR A 314 -2.15 -13.64 -14.05
N THR A 315 -2.70 -12.99 -15.08
CA THR A 315 -3.66 -11.89 -14.94
C THR A 315 -5.02 -12.32 -15.47
N VAL A 316 -6.02 -12.35 -14.61
CA VAL A 316 -7.43 -12.57 -14.96
C VAL A 316 -8.06 -11.22 -15.24
N VAL A 317 -8.73 -11.10 -16.39
CA VAL A 317 -9.49 -9.92 -16.80
C VAL A 317 -10.97 -10.25 -16.72
N LEU A 318 -11.70 -9.51 -15.92
CA LEU A 318 -13.14 -9.67 -15.73
C LEU A 318 -13.89 -8.50 -16.35
N LYS A 319 -15.08 -8.77 -16.87
CA LYS A 319 -16.03 -7.73 -17.22
C LYS A 319 -16.62 -7.12 -15.94
N GLN A 320 -16.71 -5.81 -15.90
CA GLN A 320 -17.34 -5.11 -14.77
C GLN A 320 -18.86 -5.08 -15.02
N ASP A 321 -19.54 -6.14 -14.63
CA ASP A 321 -21.00 -6.28 -14.65
C ASP A 321 -21.47 -7.19 -13.51
N ALA A 322 -22.76 -7.51 -13.46
CA ALA A 322 -23.35 -8.31 -12.39
C ALA A 322 -22.74 -9.73 -12.31
N ASP A 323 -22.33 -10.30 -13.43
CA ASP A 323 -21.84 -11.68 -13.51
C ASP A 323 -20.32 -11.76 -13.42
N ASN A 324 -19.60 -10.66 -13.70
CA ASN A 324 -18.14 -10.61 -13.79
C ASN A 324 -17.56 -11.73 -14.69
N ALA A 325 -18.11 -11.83 -15.90
CA ALA A 325 -17.63 -12.82 -16.87
C ALA A 325 -16.12 -12.69 -17.09
N VAL A 326 -15.41 -13.82 -17.13
CA VAL A 326 -13.99 -13.86 -17.46
C VAL A 326 -13.83 -13.53 -18.96
N LEU A 327 -13.16 -12.40 -19.24
CA LEU A 327 -12.88 -11.96 -20.60
C LEU A 327 -11.58 -12.55 -21.12
N ALA A 328 -10.57 -12.67 -20.26
CA ALA A 328 -9.26 -13.22 -20.61
C ALA A 328 -8.52 -13.75 -19.40
N VAL A 329 -7.63 -14.70 -19.64
CA VAL A 329 -6.60 -15.16 -18.71
C VAL A 329 -5.26 -15.08 -19.43
N ASN A 330 -4.43 -14.13 -19.03
CA ASN A 330 -3.13 -13.88 -19.65
C ASN A 330 -2.01 -14.31 -18.72
N ARG A 331 -0.85 -14.65 -19.26
CA ARG A 331 0.31 -15.05 -18.45
C ARG A 331 1.60 -14.43 -18.98
N LEU A 332 2.38 -13.89 -18.03
CA LEU A 332 3.77 -13.50 -18.23
C LEU A 332 4.67 -14.39 -17.36
N ASP A 333 5.85 -14.73 -17.87
CA ASP A 333 6.83 -15.56 -17.14
C ASP A 333 7.65 -14.68 -16.21
N ASP A 334 7.00 -14.19 -15.14
CA ASP A 334 7.62 -13.41 -14.04
C ASP A 334 6.76 -13.52 -12.78
N VAL A 335 7.27 -13.04 -11.64
CA VAL A 335 6.56 -13.00 -10.36
C VAL A 335 6.10 -11.59 -10.09
N PHE A 336 4.80 -11.41 -9.77
CA PHE A 336 4.20 -10.10 -9.54
C PHE A 336 3.63 -9.97 -8.13
N SER A 337 4.17 -9.04 -7.37
CA SER A 337 3.62 -8.60 -6.08
C SER A 337 3.12 -7.15 -6.13
N ALA A 338 3.64 -6.35 -7.06
CA ALA A 338 3.22 -4.96 -7.24
C ALA A 338 1.87 -4.87 -7.96
N SER A 339 1.04 -3.93 -7.53
CA SER A 339 -0.22 -3.63 -8.20
C SER A 339 0.02 -3.02 -9.59
N PRO A 340 -0.79 -3.37 -10.59
CA PRO A 340 -0.69 -2.77 -11.93
C PRO A 340 -0.95 -1.27 -11.90
N ALA A 341 -0.30 -0.53 -12.81
CA ALA A 341 -0.61 0.86 -13.07
C ALA A 341 -1.25 1.00 -14.47
N LEU A 342 -2.37 1.71 -14.52
CA LEU A 342 -3.11 1.97 -15.76
C LEU A 342 -2.93 3.42 -16.15
N VAL A 343 -2.43 3.67 -17.36
CA VAL A 343 -2.20 5.03 -17.88
C VAL A 343 -2.64 5.07 -19.34
N ASP A 344 -3.67 5.86 -19.66
CA ASP A 344 -4.27 5.94 -20.99
C ASP A 344 -4.70 4.56 -21.50
N ARG A 345 -4.01 4.02 -22.52
CA ARG A 345 -4.23 2.68 -23.09
C ARG A 345 -3.11 1.69 -22.74
N GLU A 346 -2.31 2.02 -21.75
CA GLU A 346 -1.15 1.24 -21.35
C GLU A 346 -1.37 0.62 -19.96
N PHE A 347 -0.98 -0.63 -19.86
CA PHE A 347 -1.05 -1.43 -18.64
C PHE A 347 0.38 -1.77 -18.21
N TYR A 348 0.81 -1.23 -17.07
CA TYR A 348 2.15 -1.43 -16.56
C TYR A 348 2.15 -2.47 -15.44
N LEU A 349 3.00 -3.47 -15.57
CA LEU A 349 3.25 -4.49 -14.56
C LEU A 349 4.72 -4.50 -14.18
N ARG A 350 5.02 -4.39 -12.89
CA ARG A 350 6.37 -4.59 -12.37
C ARG A 350 6.51 -6.00 -11.80
N GLY A 351 7.28 -6.83 -12.47
CA GLY A 351 7.72 -8.13 -11.99
C GLY A 351 9.04 -8.06 -11.22
N GLU A 352 9.51 -9.18 -10.73
CA GLU A 352 10.83 -9.31 -10.09
C GLU A 352 11.96 -9.05 -11.07
N ARG A 353 11.82 -9.48 -12.33
CA ARG A 353 12.84 -9.38 -13.36
C ARG A 353 12.67 -8.18 -14.30
N SER A 354 11.44 -7.78 -14.56
CA SER A 354 11.15 -6.80 -15.62
C SER A 354 10.02 -5.85 -15.27
N LEU A 355 10.04 -4.69 -15.93
CA LEU A 355 8.89 -3.80 -16.03
C LEU A 355 8.24 -4.03 -17.42
N TYR A 356 6.99 -4.43 -17.43
CA TYR A 356 6.22 -4.67 -18.64
C TYR A 356 5.30 -3.49 -18.93
N CYS A 357 5.19 -3.13 -20.21
CA CYS A 357 4.16 -2.24 -20.72
C CYS A 357 3.37 -3.01 -21.76
N LEU A 358 2.08 -3.21 -21.53
CA LEU A 358 1.14 -3.82 -22.44
C LEU A 358 0.23 -2.73 -22.98
N ALA A 359 0.18 -2.56 -24.30
CA ALA A 359 -0.64 -1.56 -24.98
C ALA A 359 -1.47 -2.22 -26.10
N GLU A 360 -2.64 -1.63 -26.40
CA GLU A 360 -3.46 -2.01 -27.58
C GLU A 360 -2.94 -1.34 -28.85
#